data_fcf554325289531ad7a6590a3e26e3f2
#
_entry.id   fcf554325289531ad7a6590a3e26e3f2
#
_cell.length_a   1.000
_cell.length_b   1.000
_cell.length_c   1.000
_cell.angle_alpha   90.00
_cell.angle_beta   90.00
_cell.angle_gamma   90.00
#
_symmetry.space_group_name_H-M   'P 1'
#
loop_
_entity.id
_entity.type
_entity.pdbx_description
1 polymer ?
#
loop_
_entity_poly.entity_id
_entity_poly.type
_entity_poly.pdbx_seq_one_letter_code
_entity_poly.pdbx_strand_id
1 'polypeptide(L)'
;YILVPLFNRMFRLQAGANDELIDNCDLPYYMAASDAIFIQRKDVLNSANIPLAFLFHKVAVGPDTGNMGELLNNTGNPTFCPDNKADIIRALEEARQLAAWGKGEVNYEYAMENMSIKKIGKMYVQLYESTSLK
;
A
#
# COMPACT_ATOMS: atom_id res chain seq x y z
N TYR A 1 9.64 15.73 3.96
CA TYR A 1 9.76 16.35 5.31
C TYR A 1 8.69 17.44 5.60
N ILE A 2 8.08 18.06 4.62
CA ILE A 2 7.11 19.17 4.82
C ILE A 2 5.68 18.66 5.08
N LEU A 3 5.34 17.46 4.65
CA LEU A 3 3.98 16.91 4.77
C LEU A 3 3.63 16.44 6.18
N VAL A 4 4.58 15.95 6.97
CA VAL A 4 4.34 15.40 8.30
C VAL A 4 3.77 16.43 9.30
N PRO A 5 4.33 17.64 9.45
CA PRO A 5 3.76 18.64 10.34
C PRO A 5 2.39 19.15 9.89
N LEU A 6 2.17 19.25 8.57
CA LEU A 6 0.88 19.64 8.01
C LEU A 6 -0.18 18.57 8.24
N PHE A 7 0.21 17.31 8.07
CA PHE A 7 -0.61 16.13 8.28
C PHE A 7 -1.08 16.04 9.74
N ASN A 8 -0.15 16.16 10.71
CA ASN A 8 -0.46 16.17 12.14
C ASN A 8 -1.42 17.31 12.53
N ARG A 9 -1.27 18.49 11.92
CA ARG A 9 -2.13 19.64 12.20
C ARG A 9 -3.54 19.47 11.65
N MET A 10 -3.70 18.85 10.50
CA MET A 10 -4.98 18.77 9.80
C MET A 10 -5.84 17.60 10.28
N PHE A 11 -5.22 16.48 10.64
CA PHE A 11 -5.94 15.26 11.00
C PHE A 11 -5.86 14.88 12.48
N ARG A 12 -5.16 15.69 13.32
CA ARG A 12 -4.82 15.34 14.71
C ARG A 12 -4.11 13.99 14.84
N LEU A 13 -3.36 13.61 13.82
CA LEU A 13 -2.60 12.36 13.78
C LEU A 13 -1.22 12.59 14.37
N GLN A 14 -0.75 11.67 15.18
CA GLN A 14 0.66 11.58 15.54
C GLN A 14 1.38 10.82 14.42
N ALA A 15 1.88 11.54 13.42
CA ALA A 15 2.77 10.94 12.44
C ALA A 15 4.21 11.06 12.93
N GLY A 16 4.84 9.97 13.24
CA GLY A 16 6.28 9.89 13.46
C GLY A 16 6.99 9.83 12.10
N ALA A 17 7.92 10.74 11.83
CA ALA A 17 8.89 10.56 10.77
C ALA A 17 10.18 10.04 11.42
N ASN A 18 10.55 8.81 11.11
CA ASN A 18 11.84 8.27 11.48
C ASN A 18 12.73 8.30 10.23
N ASP A 19 13.89 8.96 10.30
CA ASP A 19 14.86 9.00 9.20
C ASP A 19 15.74 7.73 9.16
N GLU A 20 15.61 6.87 10.17
CA GLU A 20 16.30 5.60 10.24
C GLU A 20 15.48 4.49 9.58
N LEU A 21 16.17 3.48 9.06
CA LEU A 21 15.54 2.25 8.59
C LEU A 21 14.87 1.56 9.80
N ILE A 22 13.59 1.25 9.67
CA ILE A 22 12.87 0.46 10.66
C ILE A 22 13.46 -0.96 10.64
N ASP A 23 13.90 -1.45 11.80
CA ASP A 23 14.35 -2.84 11.94
C ASP A 23 13.19 -3.79 11.60
N ASN A 24 13.52 -4.91 10.97
CA ASN A 24 12.55 -5.94 10.63
C ASN A 24 11.80 -6.48 11.86
N CYS A 25 12.42 -6.44 13.03
CA CYS A 25 11.78 -6.84 14.30
C CYS A 25 10.71 -5.85 14.75
N ASP A 26 10.87 -4.57 14.41
CA ASP A 26 9.95 -3.49 14.83
C ASP A 26 8.86 -3.22 13.79
N LEU A 27 9.09 -3.59 12.52
CA LEU A 27 8.16 -3.37 11.43
C LEU A 27 6.73 -3.85 11.72
N PRO A 28 6.49 -5.05 12.30
CA PRO A 28 5.15 -5.50 12.64
C PRO A 28 4.40 -4.59 13.61
N TYR A 29 5.10 -3.95 14.55
CA TYR A 29 4.50 -3.04 15.51
C TYR A 29 4.05 -1.75 14.85
N TYR A 30 4.88 -1.18 13.95
CA TYR A 30 4.51 0.00 13.16
C TYR A 30 3.32 -0.29 12.24
N MET A 31 3.32 -1.44 11.58
CA MET A 31 2.22 -1.88 10.72
C MET A 31 0.94 -2.07 11.52
N ALA A 32 1.01 -2.71 12.69
CA ALA A 32 -0.16 -2.92 13.55
C ALA A 32 -0.74 -1.61 14.07
N ALA A 33 0.10 -0.65 14.45
CA ALA A 33 -0.29 0.62 15.01
C ALA A 33 -0.84 1.63 13.98
N SER A 34 -0.66 1.39 12.68
CA SER A 34 -1.14 2.28 11.62
C SER A 34 -2.55 1.91 11.15
N ASP A 35 -3.33 2.91 10.71
CA ASP A 35 -4.62 2.71 10.07
C ASP A 35 -4.48 2.50 8.56
N ALA A 36 -3.50 3.16 7.95
CA ALA A 36 -3.19 3.05 6.53
C ALA A 36 -1.69 3.23 6.27
N ILE A 37 -1.22 2.68 5.15
CA ILE A 37 0.17 2.78 4.70
C ILE A 37 0.26 3.76 3.54
N PHE A 38 0.98 4.86 3.76
CA PHE A 38 1.19 5.90 2.76
C PHE A 38 2.51 5.73 2.02
N ILE A 39 2.44 5.58 0.70
CA ILE A 39 3.58 5.38 -0.19
C ILE A 39 3.85 6.70 -0.93
N GLN A 40 4.88 7.42 -0.51
CA GLN A 40 5.15 8.80 -0.95
C GLN A 40 6.06 8.91 -2.18
N ARG A 41 6.56 7.81 -2.74
CA ARG A 41 7.49 7.85 -3.89
C ARG A 41 6.76 8.26 -5.17
N LYS A 42 7.32 9.20 -5.92
CA LYS A 42 6.74 9.70 -7.19
C LYS A 42 6.94 8.74 -8.35
N ASP A 43 8.16 8.23 -8.48
CA ASP A 43 8.59 7.40 -9.62
C ASP A 43 8.85 5.97 -9.16
N VAL A 44 7.78 5.22 -8.96
CA VAL A 44 7.86 3.81 -8.57
C VAL A 44 7.04 2.95 -9.52
N LEU A 45 7.72 2.06 -10.21
CA LEU A 45 7.05 1.08 -11.06
C LEU A 45 6.28 0.06 -10.22
N ASN A 46 6.91 -0.44 -9.15
CA ASN A 46 6.36 -1.42 -8.23
C ASN A 46 6.70 -1.07 -6.78
N SER A 47 5.86 -1.46 -5.83
CA SER A 47 6.13 -1.29 -4.40
C SER A 47 5.78 -2.54 -3.62
N ALA A 48 6.75 -3.10 -2.91
CA ALA A 48 6.53 -4.20 -1.97
C ALA A 48 5.70 -3.77 -0.75
N ASN A 49 5.55 -2.47 -0.52
CA ASN A 49 4.76 -1.94 0.59
C ASN A 49 3.25 -2.18 0.42
N ILE A 50 2.76 -2.34 -0.82
CA ILE A 50 1.33 -2.66 -1.04
C ILE A 50 0.99 -4.07 -0.56
N PRO A 51 1.66 -5.14 -1.04
CA PRO A 51 1.44 -6.48 -0.51
C PRO A 51 1.65 -6.54 1.01
N LEU A 52 2.65 -5.85 1.52
CA LEU A 52 2.92 -5.79 2.96
C LEU A 52 1.75 -5.13 3.72
N ALA A 53 1.24 -3.99 3.25
CA ALA A 53 0.06 -3.35 3.84
C ALA A 53 -1.15 -4.30 3.87
N PHE A 54 -1.39 -5.00 2.77
CA PHE A 54 -2.51 -5.93 2.65
C PHE A 54 -2.38 -7.12 3.61
N LEU A 55 -1.17 -7.69 3.75
CA LEU A 55 -0.91 -8.77 4.72
C LEU A 55 -1.12 -8.34 6.18
N PHE A 56 -0.99 -7.06 6.48
CA PHE A 56 -1.27 -6.50 7.81
C PHE A 56 -2.69 -5.92 7.93
N HIS A 57 -3.62 -6.28 7.04
CA HIS A 57 -5.01 -5.80 7.04
C HIS A 57 -5.10 -4.27 6.98
N LYS A 58 -4.23 -3.62 6.19
CA LYS A 58 -4.19 -2.16 6.07
C LYS A 58 -4.66 -1.69 4.70
N VAL A 59 -5.16 -0.46 4.68
CA VAL A 59 -5.37 0.30 3.45
C VAL A 59 -4.03 0.82 2.97
N ALA A 60 -3.73 0.70 1.69
CA ALA A 60 -2.56 1.31 1.07
C ALA A 60 -2.98 2.55 0.28
N VAL A 61 -2.17 3.60 0.33
CA VAL A 61 -2.37 4.84 -0.42
C VAL A 61 -1.08 5.15 -1.16
N GLY A 62 -1.17 5.42 -2.45
CA GLY A 62 0.03 5.68 -3.25
C GLY A 62 -0.25 6.52 -4.49
N PRO A 63 0.80 6.93 -5.22
CA PRO A 63 0.64 7.67 -6.45
C PRO A 63 -0.05 6.82 -7.53
N ASP A 64 -0.85 7.48 -8.37
CA ASP A 64 -1.50 6.87 -9.52
C ASP A 64 -0.51 6.75 -10.69
N THR A 65 0.53 5.92 -10.50
CA THR A 65 1.59 5.72 -11.48
C THR A 65 2.01 4.24 -11.56
N GLY A 66 2.33 3.79 -12.77
CA GLY A 66 2.85 2.44 -13.04
C GLY A 66 1.94 1.33 -12.51
N ASN A 67 2.51 0.14 -12.29
CA ASN A 67 1.78 -1.01 -11.76
C ASN A 67 1.24 -0.77 -10.34
N MET A 68 1.82 0.17 -9.61
CA MET A 68 1.35 0.51 -8.27
C MET A 68 -0.02 1.19 -8.33
N GLY A 69 -0.18 2.22 -9.18
CA GLY A 69 -1.45 2.89 -9.38
C GLY A 69 -2.52 1.92 -9.89
N GLU A 70 -2.15 1.08 -10.87
CA GLU A 70 -3.05 0.04 -11.40
C GLU A 70 -3.53 -0.92 -10.30
N LEU A 71 -2.61 -1.45 -9.47
CA LEU A 71 -2.95 -2.37 -8.40
C LEU A 71 -3.86 -1.72 -7.35
N LEU A 72 -3.53 -0.49 -6.92
CA LEU A 72 -4.34 0.25 -5.95
C LEU A 72 -5.76 0.50 -6.49
N ASN A 73 -5.88 0.98 -7.73
CA ASN A 73 -7.16 1.22 -8.37
C ASN A 73 -7.97 -0.07 -8.51
N ASN A 74 -7.36 -1.15 -8.99
CA ASN A 74 -8.03 -2.45 -9.18
C ASN A 74 -8.49 -3.07 -7.86
N THR A 75 -7.84 -2.75 -6.77
CA THR A 75 -8.21 -3.21 -5.43
C THR A 75 -9.07 -2.20 -4.66
N GLY A 76 -9.47 -1.08 -5.26
CA GLY A 76 -10.28 -0.04 -4.63
C GLY A 76 -9.57 0.63 -3.45
N ASN A 77 -8.25 0.80 -3.55
CA ASN A 77 -7.45 1.57 -2.62
C ASN A 77 -7.16 2.96 -3.19
N PRO A 78 -7.03 4.01 -2.36
CA PRO A 78 -6.89 5.37 -2.85
C PRO A 78 -5.57 5.61 -3.57
N THR A 79 -5.65 6.33 -4.68
CA THR A 79 -4.50 6.84 -5.41
C THR A 79 -4.50 8.37 -5.43
N PHE A 80 -3.35 8.96 -5.71
CA PHE A 80 -3.19 10.41 -5.82
C PHE A 80 -2.22 10.82 -6.93
N CYS A 81 -2.42 12.02 -7.48
CA CYS A 81 -1.44 12.69 -8.31
C CYS A 81 -0.33 13.28 -7.44
N PRO A 82 0.96 12.86 -7.60
CA PRO A 82 2.05 13.25 -6.70
C PRO A 82 2.31 14.76 -6.61
N ASP A 83 1.99 15.50 -7.66
CA ASP A 83 2.22 16.95 -7.74
C ASP A 83 1.00 17.78 -7.32
N ASN A 84 -0.11 17.10 -6.92
CA ASN A 84 -1.33 17.75 -6.48
C ASN A 84 -1.57 17.54 -4.99
N LYS A 85 -1.24 18.55 -4.19
CA LYS A 85 -1.41 18.50 -2.73
C LYS A 85 -2.86 18.29 -2.30
N ALA A 86 -3.83 18.87 -3.01
CA ALA A 86 -5.24 18.69 -2.68
C ALA A 86 -5.69 17.24 -2.92
N ASP A 87 -5.16 16.61 -3.96
CA ASP A 87 -5.45 15.23 -4.29
C ASP A 87 -4.82 14.24 -3.28
N ILE A 88 -3.61 14.54 -2.81
CA ILE A 88 -2.97 13.76 -1.72
C ILE A 88 -3.84 13.81 -0.46
N ILE A 89 -4.35 14.98 -0.09
CA ILE A 89 -5.21 15.16 1.08
C ILE A 89 -6.51 14.36 0.91
N ARG A 90 -7.15 14.43 -0.25
CA ARG A 90 -8.35 13.66 -0.59
C ARG A 90 -8.11 12.16 -0.42
N ALA A 91 -7.01 11.65 -1.00
CA ALA A 91 -6.68 10.23 -0.94
C ALA A 91 -6.42 9.73 0.49
N LEU A 92 -5.79 10.55 1.33
CA LEU A 92 -5.56 10.22 2.73
C LEU A 92 -6.86 10.20 3.55
N GLU A 93 -7.76 11.14 3.31
CA GLU A 93 -9.08 11.15 3.97
C GLU A 93 -9.93 9.96 3.55
N GLU A 94 -9.91 9.61 2.25
CA GLU A 94 -10.56 8.42 1.72
C GLU A 94 -10.00 7.14 2.36
N ALA A 95 -8.65 7.05 2.50
CA ALA A 95 -8.02 5.90 3.16
C ALA A 95 -8.47 5.75 4.62
N ARG A 96 -8.59 6.86 5.33
CA ARG A 96 -9.09 6.87 6.71
C ARG A 96 -10.51 6.32 6.81
N GLN A 97 -11.39 6.71 5.89
CA GLN A 97 -12.76 6.21 5.84
C GLN A 97 -12.81 4.73 5.48
N LEU A 98 -12.04 4.31 4.47
CA LEU A 98 -11.95 2.91 4.06
C LEU A 98 -11.40 2.01 5.18
N ALA A 99 -10.41 2.47 5.94
CA ALA A 99 -9.89 1.75 7.09
C ALA A 99 -10.99 1.57 8.16
N ALA A 100 -11.76 2.60 8.46
CA ALA A 100 -12.87 2.53 9.40
C ALA A 100 -14.00 1.58 8.93
N TRP A 101 -14.17 1.38 7.63
CA TRP A 101 -15.16 0.48 7.03
C TRP A 101 -14.66 -0.95 6.84
N GLY A 102 -13.47 -1.28 7.33
CA GLY A 102 -12.94 -2.65 7.28
C GLY A 102 -12.31 -3.04 5.94
N LYS A 103 -11.93 -2.07 5.10
CA LYS A 103 -11.26 -2.32 3.80
C LYS A 103 -9.99 -3.16 3.95
N GLY A 104 -9.32 -3.09 5.09
CA GLY A 104 -8.15 -3.89 5.39
C GLY A 104 -8.39 -5.40 5.27
N GLU A 105 -9.54 -5.91 5.69
CA GLU A 105 -9.90 -7.33 5.54
C GLU A 105 -10.01 -7.75 4.08
N VAL A 106 -10.67 -6.93 3.26
CA VAL A 106 -10.81 -7.18 1.81
C VAL A 106 -9.43 -7.19 1.13
N ASN A 107 -8.54 -6.30 1.56
CA ASN A 107 -7.18 -6.25 1.06
C ASN A 107 -6.37 -7.50 1.45
N TYR A 108 -6.53 -7.98 2.69
CA TYR A 108 -5.90 -9.21 3.15
C TYR A 108 -6.37 -10.43 2.35
N GLU A 109 -7.67 -10.59 2.17
CA GLU A 109 -8.24 -11.67 1.35
C GLU A 109 -7.68 -11.63 -0.07
N TYR A 110 -7.66 -10.45 -0.69
CA TYR A 110 -7.06 -10.27 -2.02
C TYR A 110 -5.59 -10.70 -2.07
N ALA A 111 -4.79 -10.31 -1.05
CA ALA A 111 -3.38 -10.69 -0.98
C ALA A 111 -3.20 -12.20 -0.85
N MET A 112 -3.98 -12.84 0.00
CA MET A 112 -3.93 -14.30 0.19
C MET A 112 -4.28 -15.05 -1.08
N GLU A 113 -5.28 -14.60 -1.81
CA GLU A 113 -5.74 -15.23 -3.04
C GLU A 113 -4.79 -14.99 -4.24
N ASN A 114 -4.22 -13.79 -4.35
CA ASN A 114 -3.52 -13.36 -5.55
C ASN A 114 -2.01 -13.17 -5.41
N MET A 115 -1.52 -12.92 -4.19
CA MET A 115 -0.12 -12.58 -3.93
C MET A 115 0.61 -13.62 -3.08
N SER A 116 -0.04 -14.71 -2.69
CA SER A 116 0.61 -15.75 -1.91
C SER A 116 1.71 -16.45 -2.70
N ILE A 117 2.79 -16.86 -2.02
CA ILE A 117 3.92 -17.60 -2.61
C ILE A 117 3.41 -18.84 -3.37
N LYS A 118 2.41 -19.53 -2.84
CA LYS A 118 1.79 -20.71 -3.46
C LYS A 118 1.12 -20.37 -4.80
N LYS A 119 0.42 -19.23 -4.88
CA LYS A 119 -0.26 -18.79 -6.10
C LYS A 119 0.78 -18.36 -7.14
N ILE A 120 1.72 -17.51 -6.73
CA ILE A 120 2.79 -17.02 -7.60
C ILE A 120 3.64 -18.19 -8.12
N GLY A 121 4.01 -19.14 -7.25
CA GLY A 121 4.76 -20.33 -7.64
C GLY A 121 4.03 -21.16 -8.71
N LYS A 122 2.72 -21.36 -8.56
CA LYS A 122 1.91 -22.06 -9.59
C LYS A 122 1.90 -21.32 -10.93
N MET A 123 1.80 -19.99 -10.91
CA MET A 123 1.83 -19.19 -12.14
C MET A 123 3.18 -19.31 -12.86
N TYR A 124 4.29 -19.32 -12.14
CA TYR A 124 5.62 -19.54 -12.71
C TYR A 124 5.74 -20.92 -13.35
N VAL A 125 5.31 -21.98 -12.65
CA VAL A 125 5.33 -23.35 -13.21
C VAL A 125 4.53 -23.41 -14.50
N GLN A 126 3.31 -22.89 -14.53
CA GLN A 126 2.48 -22.86 -15.74
C GLN A 126 3.14 -22.09 -16.90
N LEU A 127 3.80 -20.96 -16.59
CA LEU A 127 4.51 -20.17 -17.58
C LEU A 127 5.67 -20.98 -18.19
N TYR A 128 6.48 -21.64 -17.36
CA TYR A 128 7.59 -22.48 -17.86
C TYR A 128 7.10 -23.67 -18.67
N GLU A 129 6.07 -24.36 -18.24
CA GLU A 129 5.47 -25.47 -18.98
C GLU A 129 4.95 -25.02 -20.35
N SER A 130 4.30 -23.85 -20.43
CA SER A 130 3.77 -23.31 -21.69
C SER A 130 4.85 -22.87 -22.68
N THR A 131 6.04 -22.51 -22.18
CA THR A 131 7.19 -22.09 -23.02
C THR A 131 8.09 -23.27 -23.43
N SER A 132 8.10 -24.35 -22.66
CA SER A 132 8.91 -25.55 -22.97
C SER A 132 8.32 -26.45 -24.09
N LEU A 133 7.10 -26.17 -24.54
CA LEU A 133 6.39 -26.90 -25.59
C LEU A 133 6.52 -26.24 -26.98
N LYS A 134 7.42 -25.28 -27.15
CA LYS A 134 7.81 -24.68 -28.43
C LYS A 134 9.27 -25.00 -28.74
#